data_7e8de7997ce8e0bfba03033a136637c3
#
_entry.id   7e8de7997ce8e0bfba03033a136637c3
#
_cell.length_a   1.000
_cell.length_b   1.000
_cell.length_c   1.000
_cell.angle_alpha   90.00
_cell.angle_beta   90.00
_cell.angle_gamma   90.00
#
_symmetry.space_group_name_H-M   'P 1'
#
loop_
_entity.id
_entity.type
_entity.pdbx_description
1 polymer ?
#
loop_
_entity_poly.entity_id
_entity_poly.type
_entity_poly.pdbx_seq_one_letter_code
_entity_poly.pdbx_strand_id
1 'polypeptide(L)'
;NAANAAVILGGRPMRPDSLDLSRVSATLNRNEVIEDSGVAAAVLTHPAQGVAWLANKIAAHGEKLEAGALVLSGSFTSPVAVRSGDVFYANYGELGVVSVGFD
;
A
#
# COMPACT_ATOMS: atom_id res chain seq x y z
N ASN A 1 13.02 4.36 3.07
CA ASN A 1 12.51 3.07 3.59
C ASN A 1 11.89 3.20 4.98
N ALA A 2 11.26 4.24 5.37
CA ALA A 2 10.50 4.37 6.62
C ALA A 2 10.76 3.24 7.66
N ALA A 3 9.81 2.91 8.50
CA ALA A 3 9.93 1.83 9.50
C ALA A 3 9.44 0.48 8.91
N ASN A 4 10.04 0.05 7.81
CA ASN A 4 9.60 -1.14 7.08
C ASN A 4 10.51 -2.34 7.35
N ALA A 5 9.94 -3.43 7.88
CA ALA A 5 10.67 -4.69 8.12
C ALA A 5 10.43 -5.69 6.98
N ALA A 6 9.23 -5.73 6.42
CA ALA A 6 8.86 -6.63 5.33
C ALA A 6 7.70 -6.06 4.51
N VAL A 7 7.59 -6.50 3.27
CA VAL A 7 6.47 -6.19 2.37
C VAL A 7 5.80 -7.49 1.96
N ILE A 8 4.48 -7.53 2.08
CA ILE A 8 3.68 -8.68 1.65
C ILE A 8 2.93 -8.28 0.39
N LEU A 9 3.24 -8.93 -0.71
CA LEU A 9 2.65 -8.64 -2.00
C LEU A 9 1.36 -9.42 -2.20
N GLY A 10 0.36 -8.75 -2.76
CA GLY A 10 -0.85 -9.40 -3.24
C GLY A 10 -0.59 -10.28 -4.46
N GLY A 11 -1.46 -11.25 -4.69
CA GLY A 11 -1.35 -12.17 -5.82
C GLY A 11 -1.88 -11.65 -7.15
N ARG A 12 -2.42 -10.43 -7.21
CA ARG A 12 -3.06 -9.89 -8.41
C ARG A 12 -2.44 -8.56 -8.86
N PRO A 13 -1.36 -8.59 -9.63
CA PRO A 13 -0.81 -7.39 -10.23
C PRO A 13 -1.77 -6.85 -11.29
N MET A 14 -1.96 -5.52 -11.31
CA MET A 14 -2.80 -4.84 -12.30
C MET A 14 -2.04 -3.66 -12.89
N ARG A 15 -2.34 -3.38 -14.17
CA ARG A 15 -1.79 -2.18 -14.81
C ARG A 15 -2.44 -0.94 -14.22
N PRO A 16 -1.67 0.13 -13.98
CA PRO A 16 -2.18 1.35 -13.36
C PRO A 16 -3.24 2.08 -14.21
N ASP A 17 -3.28 1.80 -15.52
CA ASP A 17 -4.24 2.36 -16.47
C ASP A 17 -5.54 1.53 -16.60
N SER A 18 -5.62 0.37 -15.91
CA SER A 18 -6.80 -0.51 -15.99
C SER A 18 -7.90 -0.18 -14.99
N LEU A 19 -7.64 0.72 -14.03
CA LEU A 19 -8.61 1.14 -13.03
C LEU A 19 -8.31 2.57 -12.55
N ASP A 20 -9.29 3.20 -11.92
CA ASP A 20 -9.09 4.50 -11.28
C ASP A 20 -8.41 4.31 -9.91
N LEU A 21 -7.10 4.43 -9.88
CA LEU A 21 -6.31 4.24 -8.66
C LEU A 21 -6.70 5.18 -7.52
N SER A 22 -7.19 6.38 -7.82
CA SER A 22 -7.60 7.34 -6.79
C SER A 22 -8.81 6.84 -5.98
N ARG A 23 -9.62 5.99 -6.59
CA ARG A 23 -10.85 5.43 -6.01
C ARG A 23 -10.66 4.07 -5.35
N VAL A 24 -9.49 3.48 -5.45
CA VAL A 24 -9.19 2.23 -4.75
C VAL A 24 -9.38 2.46 -3.25
N SER A 25 -10.18 1.63 -2.64
CA SER A 25 -10.38 1.61 -1.19
C SER A 25 -9.73 0.38 -0.59
N ALA A 26 -9.42 0.45 0.68
CA ALA A 26 -9.02 -0.73 1.45
C ALA A 26 -9.74 -0.76 2.79
N THR A 27 -10.01 -1.97 3.24
CA THR A 27 -10.35 -2.25 4.64
C THR A 27 -9.26 -3.10 5.23
N LEU A 28 -8.83 -2.74 6.43
CA LEU A 28 -7.88 -3.52 7.22
C LEU A 28 -8.62 -4.21 8.35
N ASN A 29 -8.67 -5.53 8.31
CA ASN A 29 -9.31 -6.34 9.33
C ASN A 29 -8.26 -7.04 10.17
N ARG A 30 -8.48 -7.11 11.48
CA ARG A 30 -7.75 -7.97 12.40
C ARG A 30 -8.73 -8.94 13.03
N ASN A 31 -8.48 -10.25 12.88
CA ASN A 31 -9.32 -11.30 13.47
C ASN A 31 -10.82 -11.10 13.15
N GLU A 32 -11.12 -10.84 11.86
CA GLU A 32 -12.49 -10.61 11.33
C GLU A 32 -13.15 -9.28 11.74
N VAL A 33 -12.47 -8.43 12.50
CA VAL A 33 -12.99 -7.11 12.89
C VAL A 33 -12.29 -6.03 12.04
N ILE A 34 -13.07 -5.11 11.47
CA ILE A 34 -12.52 -3.97 10.74
C ILE A 34 -11.84 -3.03 11.74
N GLU A 35 -10.53 -2.84 11.59
CA GLU A 35 -9.73 -1.91 12.40
C GLU A 35 -9.68 -0.52 11.78
N ASP A 36 -9.55 -0.46 10.45
CA ASP A 36 -9.48 0.81 9.72
C ASP A 36 -9.89 0.62 8.26
N SER A 37 -10.23 1.72 7.63
CA SER A 37 -10.53 1.77 6.21
C SER A 37 -10.11 3.11 5.61
N GLY A 38 -9.84 3.12 4.32
CA GLY A 38 -9.45 4.34 3.64
C GLY A 38 -9.62 4.24 2.12
N VAL A 39 -9.33 5.33 1.46
CA VAL A 39 -9.35 5.43 0.01
C VAL A 39 -8.04 6.04 -0.49
N ALA A 40 -7.56 5.57 -1.62
CA ALA A 40 -6.24 5.93 -2.15
C ALA A 40 -6.08 7.42 -2.47
N ALA A 41 -7.18 8.14 -2.72
CA ALA A 41 -7.16 9.59 -2.89
C ALA A 41 -6.64 10.36 -1.66
N ALA A 42 -6.65 9.73 -0.47
CA ALA A 42 -6.05 10.32 0.73
C ALA A 42 -4.51 10.44 0.62
N VAL A 43 -3.88 9.68 -0.28
CA VAL A 43 -2.45 9.79 -0.58
C VAL A 43 -2.25 10.80 -1.70
N LEU A 44 -2.07 12.09 -1.36
CA LEU A 44 -1.82 13.18 -2.31
C LEU A 44 -2.84 13.24 -3.46
N THR A 45 -4.11 12.97 -3.18
CA THR A 45 -5.22 12.95 -4.15
C THR A 45 -5.19 11.75 -5.11
N HIS A 46 -3.99 11.23 -5.41
CA HIS A 46 -3.78 10.07 -6.28
C HIS A 46 -2.48 9.36 -5.87
N PRO A 47 -2.48 8.03 -5.71
CA PRO A 47 -1.31 7.29 -5.20
C PRO A 47 -0.06 7.44 -6.09
N ALA A 48 -0.22 7.63 -7.40
CA ALA A 48 0.90 7.86 -8.30
C ALA A 48 1.61 9.20 -8.05
N GLN A 49 0.98 10.17 -7.40
CA GLN A 49 1.63 11.44 -7.04
C GLN A 49 2.80 11.23 -6.07
N GLY A 50 2.65 10.30 -5.12
CA GLY A 50 3.75 9.95 -4.22
C GLY A 50 4.95 9.37 -4.95
N VAL A 51 4.72 8.56 -5.98
CA VAL A 51 5.78 7.98 -6.83
C VAL A 51 6.46 9.07 -7.66
N ALA A 52 5.69 9.94 -8.29
CA ALA A 52 6.21 11.07 -9.06
C ALA A 52 7.02 12.03 -8.19
N TRP A 53 6.51 12.34 -7.00
CA TRP A 53 7.23 13.17 -6.03
C TRP A 53 8.57 12.54 -5.64
N LEU A 54 8.59 11.25 -5.34
CA LEU A 54 9.82 10.53 -4.99
C LEU A 54 10.82 10.58 -6.14
N ALA A 55 10.39 10.27 -7.37
CA ALA A 55 11.25 10.29 -8.54
C ALA A 55 11.90 11.66 -8.74
N ASN A 56 11.13 12.75 -8.62
CA ASN A 56 11.64 14.10 -8.71
C ASN A 56 12.61 14.44 -7.57
N LYS A 57 12.31 13.97 -6.37
CA LYS A 57 13.14 14.23 -5.19
C LYS A 57 14.50 13.58 -5.29
N ILE A 58 14.56 12.30 -5.68
CA ILE A 58 15.85 11.59 -5.80
C ILE A 58 16.64 12.02 -7.02
N ALA A 59 15.98 12.49 -8.09
CA ALA A 59 16.64 13.02 -9.27
C ALA A 59 17.57 14.20 -8.94
N ALA A 60 17.20 15.03 -7.96
CA ALA A 60 18.04 16.13 -7.48
C ALA A 60 19.37 15.65 -6.87
N HIS A 61 19.48 14.38 -6.50
CA HIS A 61 20.67 13.74 -5.97
C HIS A 61 21.37 12.83 -6.98
N GLY A 62 20.98 12.90 -8.26
CA GLY A 62 21.53 12.06 -9.32
C GLY A 62 21.03 10.61 -9.30
N GLU A 63 19.99 10.34 -8.52
CA GLU A 63 19.37 9.02 -8.38
C GLU A 63 18.14 8.91 -9.26
N LYS A 64 17.70 7.68 -9.56
CA LYS A 64 16.47 7.41 -10.31
C LYS A 64 15.76 6.16 -9.81
N LEU A 65 14.47 6.06 -10.10
CA LEU A 65 13.73 4.82 -9.92
C LEU A 65 14.06 3.89 -11.09
N GLU A 66 14.66 2.77 -10.79
CA GLU A 66 14.99 1.76 -11.80
C GLU A 66 13.77 0.91 -12.16
N ALA A 67 13.75 0.39 -13.39
CA ALA A 67 12.73 -0.58 -13.80
C ALA A 67 12.76 -1.79 -12.87
N GLY A 68 11.58 -2.25 -12.44
CA GLY A 68 11.44 -3.34 -11.48
C GLY A 68 11.56 -2.92 -10.00
N ALA A 69 11.84 -1.66 -9.70
CA ALA A 69 11.86 -1.18 -8.33
C ALA A 69 10.46 -1.26 -7.69
N LEU A 70 10.41 -1.76 -6.46
CA LEU A 70 9.21 -1.72 -5.64
C LEU A 70 9.13 -0.39 -4.90
N VAL A 71 8.05 0.35 -5.11
CA VAL A 71 7.83 1.65 -4.47
C VAL A 71 6.63 1.57 -3.53
N LEU A 72 6.84 1.98 -2.28
CA LEU A 72 5.77 2.15 -1.31
C LEU A 72 5.28 3.60 -1.36
N SER A 73 4.09 3.79 -1.89
CA SER A 73 3.54 5.14 -2.16
C SER A 73 2.91 5.81 -0.93
N GLY A 74 3.00 5.19 0.23
CA GLY A 74 2.36 5.63 1.46
C GLY A 74 1.18 4.74 1.85
N SER A 75 0.53 5.09 2.94
CA SER A 75 -0.64 4.36 3.44
C SER A 75 -1.81 5.30 3.65
N PHE A 76 -3.01 4.82 3.34
CA PHE A 76 -4.27 5.51 3.65
C PHE A 76 -5.05 4.82 4.79
N THR A 77 -4.40 3.89 5.47
CA THR A 77 -4.85 3.33 6.75
C THR A 77 -3.79 3.57 7.82
N SER A 78 -4.23 3.63 9.06
CA SER A 78 -3.33 3.80 10.20
C SER A 78 -2.56 2.51 10.53
N PRO A 79 -1.36 2.60 11.10
CA PRO A 79 -0.68 1.43 11.63
C PRO A 79 -1.49 0.78 12.76
N VAL A 80 -1.55 -0.54 12.77
CA VAL A 80 -2.22 -1.32 13.80
C VAL A 80 -1.20 -2.19 14.51
N ALA A 81 -1.19 -2.14 15.85
CA ALA A 81 -0.32 -2.98 16.66
C ALA A 81 -0.71 -4.47 16.53
N VAL A 82 0.29 -5.30 16.41
CA VAL A 82 0.17 -6.74 16.18
C VAL A 82 0.45 -7.50 17.48
N ARG A 83 -0.26 -8.60 17.71
CA ARG A 83 -0.02 -9.55 18.77
C ARG A 83 0.17 -10.95 18.18
N SER A 84 0.85 -11.82 18.91
CA SER A 84 0.95 -13.24 18.58
C SER A 84 -0.44 -13.84 18.42
N GLY A 85 -0.64 -14.58 17.33
CA GLY A 85 -1.92 -15.20 16.97
C GLY A 85 -2.85 -14.32 16.13
N ASP A 86 -2.55 -13.04 15.95
CA ASP A 86 -3.37 -12.18 15.10
C ASP A 86 -3.28 -12.57 13.62
N VAL A 87 -4.42 -12.47 12.94
CA VAL A 87 -4.52 -12.61 11.49
C VAL A 87 -5.10 -11.34 10.90
N PHE A 88 -4.38 -10.76 9.95
CA PHE A 88 -4.79 -9.55 9.26
C PHE A 88 -5.24 -9.85 7.83
N TYR A 89 -6.25 -9.13 7.38
CA TYR A 89 -6.73 -9.10 6.01
C TYR A 89 -6.81 -7.66 5.54
N ALA A 90 -6.08 -7.36 4.47
CA ALA A 90 -6.22 -6.09 3.76
C ALA A 90 -6.97 -6.35 2.45
N ASN A 91 -8.19 -5.85 2.35
CA ASN A 91 -9.04 -6.01 1.19
C ASN A 91 -9.02 -4.73 0.36
N TYR A 92 -8.48 -4.81 -0.86
CA TYR A 92 -8.34 -3.70 -1.81
C TYR A 92 -9.36 -3.77 -2.96
N GLY A 93 -10.48 -4.46 -2.76
CA GLY A 93 -11.50 -4.58 -3.80
C GLY A 93 -10.98 -5.27 -5.06
N GLU A 94 -10.99 -4.58 -6.20
CA GLU A 94 -10.54 -5.13 -7.49
C GLU A 94 -9.07 -5.57 -7.50
N LEU A 95 -8.23 -4.98 -6.66
CA LEU A 95 -6.83 -5.39 -6.51
C LEU A 95 -6.66 -6.69 -5.69
N GLY A 96 -7.73 -7.15 -5.07
CA GLY A 96 -7.72 -8.41 -4.31
C GLY A 96 -7.44 -8.20 -2.83
N VAL A 97 -7.17 -9.32 -2.16
CA VAL A 97 -6.97 -9.40 -0.71
C VAL A 97 -5.54 -9.88 -0.42
N VAL A 98 -4.94 -9.27 0.59
CA VAL A 98 -3.67 -9.73 1.17
C VAL A 98 -3.96 -10.16 2.60
N SER A 99 -3.47 -11.34 2.99
CA SER A 99 -3.61 -11.81 4.37
C SER A 99 -2.26 -12.21 4.95
N VAL A 100 -2.12 -12.03 6.26
CA VAL A 100 -0.92 -12.40 7.02
C VAL A 100 -1.29 -12.79 8.43
N GLY A 101 -0.70 -13.89 8.90
CA GLY A 101 -0.76 -14.32 10.29
C GLY A 101 0.54 -14.01 11.03
N PHE A 102 0.44 -13.77 12.32
CA PHE A 102 1.58 -13.50 13.20
C PHE A 102 1.63 -14.54 14.32
N ASP A 103 2.73 -15.24 14.41
CA ASP A 103 2.97 -16.26 15.44
C ASP A 103 3.54 -15.67 16.74
#